data_10dcd47ca365447b8cb6fb0f61766978
#
_entry.id   10dcd47ca365447b8cb6fb0f61766978
#
_cell.length_a   1.000
_cell.length_b   1.000
_cell.length_c   1.000
_cell.angle_alpha   90.00
_cell.angle_beta   90.00
_cell.angle_gamma   90.00
#
_symmetry.space_group_name_H-M   'P 1'
#
loop_
_entity.id
_entity.type
_entity.pdbx_description
1 polymer ?
#
loop_
_entity_poly.entity_id
_entity_poly.type
_entity_poly.pdbx_seq_one_letter_code
_entity_poly.pdbx_strand_id
1 'polypeptide(L)'
;MKDTIKYLILILIYLACGVELQAKDYIFRNIVMSDGLSGLLVNAIYKDSEGFVWLGTDNCLDRFDGVKVRHFEFRGIESGRKKRVNSVTETANKQLWVGNGIGLWRLNRTNSQLERIVPEKIDFAVNTLLANKDILYIGTEKGLFIHKDGQLLQVLTDRNMFAACNRIMDICLNEDKTVLWLATVQG
;
A
#
# COMPACT_ATOMS: atom_id res chain seq x y z
N MET A 1 -42.38 7.64 48.75
CA MET A 1 -42.30 8.98 48.10
C MET A 1 -40.87 9.41 47.76
N LYS A 2 -39.87 9.28 48.63
CA LYS A 2 -38.47 9.64 48.32
C LYS A 2 -37.86 8.76 47.24
N ASP A 3 -38.13 7.46 47.23
CA ASP A 3 -37.56 6.52 46.25
C ASP A 3 -38.16 6.68 44.84
N THR A 4 -39.45 7.00 44.76
CA THR A 4 -40.13 7.30 43.48
C THR A 4 -39.54 8.54 42.79
N ILE A 5 -39.20 9.57 43.56
CA ILE A 5 -38.56 10.79 43.04
C ILE A 5 -37.13 10.47 42.53
N LYS A 6 -36.38 9.60 43.20
CA LYS A 6 -35.04 9.18 42.81
C LYS A 6 -35.06 8.43 41.48
N TYR A 7 -35.99 7.52 41.28
CA TYR A 7 -36.16 6.82 40.00
C TYR A 7 -36.59 7.74 38.85
N LEU A 8 -37.46 8.72 39.17
CA LEU A 8 -37.90 9.72 38.19
C LEU A 8 -36.70 10.59 37.69
N ILE A 9 -35.84 11.00 38.62
CA ILE A 9 -34.64 11.78 38.32
C ILE A 9 -33.63 10.93 37.48
N LEU A 10 -33.45 9.64 37.80
CA LEU A 10 -32.59 8.74 37.02
C LEU A 10 -33.11 8.52 35.60
N ILE A 11 -34.40 8.38 35.41
CA ILE A 11 -35.05 8.27 34.10
C ILE A 11 -34.89 9.58 33.32
N LEU A 12 -35.05 10.74 33.98
CA LEU A 12 -34.87 12.06 33.34
C LEU A 12 -33.40 12.28 32.92
N ILE A 13 -32.43 11.86 33.72
CA ILE A 13 -31.01 11.91 33.39
C ILE A 13 -30.69 10.96 32.22
N TYR A 14 -31.28 9.76 32.19
CA TYR A 14 -31.12 8.80 31.10
C TYR A 14 -31.70 9.32 29.77
N LEU A 15 -32.85 9.99 29.82
CA LEU A 15 -33.48 10.66 28.68
C LEU A 15 -32.72 11.91 28.22
N ALA A 16 -32.08 12.65 29.16
CA ALA A 16 -31.27 13.82 28.84
C ALA A 16 -29.86 13.45 28.28
N CYS A 17 -29.34 12.28 28.63
CA CYS A 17 -28.13 11.69 28.03
C CYS A 17 -28.44 10.93 26.73
N GLY A 18 -29.38 11.45 25.92
CA GLY A 18 -29.60 10.94 24.55
C GLY A 18 -28.27 11.00 23.77
N VAL A 19 -27.56 9.88 23.72
CA VAL A 19 -26.46 9.70 22.82
C VAL A 19 -27.04 9.80 21.42
N GLU A 20 -26.90 10.95 20.79
CA GLU A 20 -27.16 11.08 19.38
C GLU A 20 -26.13 10.19 18.66
N LEU A 21 -26.53 8.96 18.39
CA LEU A 21 -25.85 8.09 17.44
C LEU A 21 -26.03 8.72 16.05
N GLN A 22 -25.19 9.73 15.75
CA GLN A 22 -25.10 10.22 14.39
C GLN A 22 -24.45 9.11 13.55
N ALA A 23 -25.28 8.34 12.88
CA ALA A 23 -24.84 7.48 11.80
C ALA A 23 -24.24 8.40 10.74
N LYS A 24 -22.91 8.30 10.54
CA LYS A 24 -22.23 9.04 9.49
C LYS A 24 -22.64 8.41 8.15
N ASP A 25 -23.38 9.15 7.33
CA ASP A 25 -23.71 8.71 5.99
C ASP A 25 -22.45 8.64 5.16
N TYR A 26 -22.06 7.42 4.77
CA TYR A 26 -20.96 7.20 3.86
C TYR A 26 -21.48 7.22 2.43
N ILE A 27 -20.99 8.15 1.62
CA ILE A 27 -21.24 8.19 0.20
C ILE A 27 -20.20 7.32 -0.50
N PHE A 28 -20.64 6.25 -1.15
CA PHE A 28 -19.78 5.38 -1.96
C PHE A 28 -19.80 5.85 -3.40
N ARG A 29 -18.61 5.98 -4.01
CA ARG A 29 -18.45 6.21 -5.44
C ARG A 29 -17.61 5.09 -6.03
N ASN A 30 -18.13 4.43 -7.04
CA ASN A 30 -17.38 3.47 -7.82
C ASN A 30 -16.52 4.19 -8.86
N ILE A 31 -15.26 3.80 -9.00
CA ILE A 31 -14.38 4.21 -10.09
C ILE A 31 -14.23 3.01 -11.01
N VAL A 32 -14.68 3.16 -12.25
CA VAL A 32 -14.70 2.08 -13.24
C VAL A 32 -13.93 2.47 -14.51
N MET A 33 -13.80 1.56 -15.46
CA MET A 33 -13.06 1.82 -16.71
C MET A 33 -13.62 3.01 -17.51
N SER A 34 -14.93 3.26 -17.46
CA SER A 34 -15.52 4.46 -18.08
C SER A 34 -15.09 5.77 -17.43
N ASP A 35 -14.64 5.74 -16.17
CA ASP A 35 -14.04 6.87 -15.47
C ASP A 35 -12.53 7.01 -15.76
N GLY A 36 -11.99 6.11 -16.57
CA GLY A 36 -10.59 6.09 -17.01
C GLY A 36 -9.67 5.13 -16.23
N LEU A 37 -10.20 4.14 -15.50
CA LEU A 37 -9.35 3.12 -14.86
C LEU A 37 -8.70 2.23 -15.95
N SER A 38 -7.40 1.94 -15.82
CA SER A 38 -6.61 1.23 -16.83
C SER A 38 -6.82 -0.29 -16.84
N GLY A 39 -7.34 -0.85 -15.76
CA GLY A 39 -7.56 -2.29 -15.58
C GLY A 39 -8.77 -2.59 -14.72
N LEU A 40 -9.32 -3.80 -14.85
CA LEU A 40 -10.47 -4.25 -14.06
C LEU A 40 -10.10 -4.67 -12.64
N LEU A 41 -8.85 -5.12 -12.43
CA LEU A 41 -8.36 -5.59 -11.15
C LEU A 41 -7.48 -4.52 -10.50
N VAL A 42 -7.93 -3.98 -9.38
CA VAL A 42 -7.13 -3.10 -8.51
C VAL A 42 -6.54 -3.96 -7.41
N ASN A 43 -5.21 -4.09 -7.41
CA ASN A 43 -4.47 -4.93 -6.45
C ASN A 43 -3.83 -4.10 -5.33
N ALA A 44 -3.63 -2.82 -5.55
CA ALA A 44 -3.03 -1.91 -4.57
C ALA A 44 -3.75 -0.56 -4.58
N ILE A 45 -3.98 -0.01 -3.39
CA ILE A 45 -4.51 1.34 -3.20
C ILE A 45 -3.60 2.05 -2.21
N TYR A 46 -3.16 3.25 -2.57
CA TYR A 46 -2.32 4.07 -1.70
C TYR A 46 -2.68 5.55 -1.85
N LYS A 47 -2.83 6.26 -0.73
CA LYS A 47 -3.02 7.72 -0.72
C LYS A 47 -1.70 8.38 -0.36
N ASP A 48 -1.15 9.19 -1.25
CA ASP A 48 0.12 9.88 -1.02
C ASP A 48 -0.03 11.12 -0.12
N SER A 49 1.10 11.71 0.25
CA SER A 49 1.16 12.89 1.11
C SER A 49 0.59 14.17 0.45
N GLU A 50 0.39 14.16 -0.86
CA GLU A 50 -0.23 15.26 -1.62
C GLU A 50 -1.75 15.07 -1.76
N GLY A 51 -2.28 13.93 -1.32
CA GLY A 51 -3.71 13.61 -1.32
C GLY A 51 -4.20 12.87 -2.55
N PHE A 52 -3.32 12.55 -3.52
CA PHE A 52 -3.67 11.71 -4.66
C PHE A 52 -3.87 10.26 -4.23
N VAL A 53 -4.82 9.59 -4.85
CA VAL A 53 -5.04 8.16 -4.68
C VAL A 53 -4.40 7.41 -5.84
N TRP A 54 -3.46 6.54 -5.51
CA TRP A 54 -2.78 5.67 -6.45
C TRP A 54 -3.44 4.31 -6.47
N LEU A 55 -3.75 3.83 -7.66
CA LEU A 55 -4.44 2.57 -7.91
C LEU A 55 -3.51 1.67 -8.73
N GLY A 56 -3.03 0.61 -8.12
CA GLY A 56 -2.22 -0.38 -8.80
C GLY A 56 -3.12 -1.41 -9.49
N THR A 57 -3.12 -1.42 -10.82
CA THR A 57 -3.95 -2.34 -11.61
C THR A 57 -3.14 -3.51 -12.18
N ASP A 58 -3.79 -4.39 -12.91
CA ASP A 58 -3.16 -5.47 -13.68
C ASP A 58 -2.43 -4.95 -14.94
N ASN A 59 -2.68 -3.71 -15.37
CA ASN A 59 -2.08 -3.11 -16.58
C ASN A 59 -1.01 -2.07 -16.28
N CYS A 60 -1.29 -1.11 -15.40
CA CYS A 60 -0.38 -0.01 -15.06
C CYS A 60 -0.66 0.58 -13.68
N LEU A 61 0.02 1.66 -13.35
CA LEU A 61 -0.26 2.47 -12.18
C LEU A 61 -1.15 3.64 -12.56
N ASP A 62 -2.29 3.77 -11.91
CA ASP A 62 -3.23 4.87 -12.10
C ASP A 62 -3.15 5.85 -10.93
N ARG A 63 -3.31 7.15 -11.21
CA ARG A 63 -3.45 8.19 -10.20
C ARG A 63 -4.79 8.89 -10.35
N PHE A 64 -5.57 8.88 -9.28
CA PHE A 64 -6.84 9.59 -9.19
C PHE A 64 -6.68 10.86 -8.36
N ASP A 65 -7.12 11.99 -8.89
CA ASP A 65 -7.04 13.32 -8.25
C ASP A 65 -8.37 13.79 -7.61
N GLY A 66 -9.36 12.89 -7.57
CA GLY A 66 -10.73 13.19 -7.13
C GLY A 66 -11.70 13.39 -8.31
N VAL A 67 -11.20 13.68 -9.49
CA VAL A 67 -12.01 13.95 -10.70
C VAL A 67 -11.59 13.05 -11.86
N LYS A 68 -10.30 12.94 -12.14
CA LYS A 68 -9.73 12.26 -13.30
C LYS A 68 -8.73 11.20 -12.90
N VAL A 69 -8.61 10.18 -13.74
CA VAL A 69 -7.58 9.15 -13.67
C VAL A 69 -6.49 9.46 -14.68
N ARG A 70 -5.22 9.42 -14.24
CA ARG A 70 -4.03 9.52 -15.09
C ARG A 70 -3.22 8.23 -15.01
N HIS A 71 -2.78 7.71 -16.17
CA HIS A 71 -2.01 6.48 -16.27
C HIS A 71 -0.50 6.73 -16.24
N PHE A 72 0.23 5.81 -15.61
CA PHE A 72 1.68 5.77 -15.59
C PHE A 72 2.14 4.38 -16.06
N GLU A 73 2.68 4.35 -17.27
CA GLU A 73 3.10 3.10 -17.91
C GLU A 73 4.52 2.69 -17.51
N PHE A 74 4.74 1.38 -17.45
CA PHE A 74 6.06 0.79 -17.28
C PHE A 74 6.75 0.69 -18.63
N ARG A 75 7.69 1.57 -18.90
CA ARG A 75 8.45 1.61 -20.17
C ARG A 75 9.58 0.58 -20.19
N GLY A 76 9.95 0.13 -21.38
CA GLY A 76 11.06 -0.82 -21.55
C GLY A 76 10.77 -2.25 -21.15
N ILE A 77 9.48 -2.57 -20.96
CA ILE A 77 9.05 -3.94 -20.66
C ILE A 77 8.62 -4.60 -21.97
N GLU A 78 9.23 -5.76 -22.25
CA GLU A 78 8.81 -6.61 -23.36
C GLU A 78 7.35 -7.03 -23.23
N SER A 79 6.66 -7.11 -24.37
CA SER A 79 5.27 -7.60 -24.42
C SER A 79 5.19 -9.01 -23.86
N GLY A 80 4.23 -9.26 -22.97
CA GLY A 80 4.01 -10.56 -22.31
C GLY A 80 4.51 -10.67 -20.86
N ARG A 81 5.33 -9.74 -20.35
CA ARG A 81 5.67 -9.71 -18.93
C ARG A 81 4.54 -9.11 -18.09
N LYS A 82 4.31 -9.67 -16.90
CA LYS A 82 3.27 -9.23 -15.98
C LYS A 82 3.56 -7.82 -15.44
N LYS A 83 2.81 -6.83 -15.94
CA LYS A 83 2.88 -5.43 -15.49
C LYS A 83 2.07 -5.17 -14.22
N ARG A 84 1.36 -6.17 -13.72
CA ARG A 84 0.50 -6.07 -12.55
C ARG A 84 1.21 -5.42 -11.38
N VAL A 85 0.65 -4.30 -10.92
CA VAL A 85 1.11 -3.62 -9.72
C VAL A 85 0.62 -4.37 -8.50
N ASN A 86 1.52 -4.75 -7.61
CA ASN A 86 1.22 -5.48 -6.39
C ASN A 86 1.19 -4.56 -5.16
N SER A 87 2.03 -3.53 -5.14
CA SER A 87 2.15 -2.64 -3.99
C SER A 87 2.63 -1.25 -4.40
N VAL A 88 2.16 -0.24 -3.67
CA VAL A 88 2.55 1.17 -3.82
C VAL A 88 2.78 1.75 -2.44
N THR A 89 3.84 2.54 -2.25
CA THR A 89 4.11 3.24 -1.00
C THR A 89 4.92 4.51 -1.25
N GLU A 90 4.94 5.43 -0.29
CA GLU A 90 5.73 6.67 -0.34
C GLU A 90 6.65 6.74 0.87
N THR A 91 7.92 7.05 0.66
CA THR A 91 8.89 7.34 1.73
C THR A 91 8.75 8.80 2.22
N ALA A 92 9.31 9.12 3.40
CA ALA A 92 9.16 10.44 4.03
C ALA A 92 9.68 11.60 3.16
N ASN A 93 10.68 11.33 2.31
CA ASN A 93 11.18 12.28 1.30
C ASN A 93 10.25 12.42 0.07
N LYS A 94 9.00 11.95 0.18
CA LYS A 94 7.95 11.99 -0.87
C LYS A 94 8.29 11.20 -2.14
N GLN A 95 9.18 10.24 -2.06
CA GLN A 95 9.47 9.36 -3.17
C GLN A 95 8.43 8.25 -3.25
N LEU A 96 7.70 8.18 -4.36
CA LEU A 96 6.74 7.10 -4.62
C LEU A 96 7.47 5.88 -5.20
N TRP A 97 7.18 4.73 -4.60
CA TRP A 97 7.72 3.44 -4.97
C TRP A 97 6.62 2.48 -5.38
N VAL A 98 6.90 1.66 -6.38
CA VAL A 98 5.95 0.73 -6.98
C VAL A 98 6.60 -0.63 -7.15
N GLY A 99 5.96 -1.65 -6.59
CA GLY A 99 6.32 -3.05 -6.77
C GLY A 99 5.40 -3.71 -7.78
N ASN A 100 5.96 -4.41 -8.75
CA ASN A 100 5.18 -5.16 -9.72
C ASN A 100 5.76 -6.57 -9.97
N GLY A 101 5.15 -7.32 -10.89
CA GLY A 101 5.54 -8.70 -11.21
C GLY A 101 6.95 -8.88 -11.80
N ILE A 102 7.68 -7.80 -12.06
CA ILE A 102 9.00 -7.82 -12.71
C ILE A 102 10.05 -6.93 -12.04
N GLY A 103 9.72 -6.29 -10.92
CA GLY A 103 10.70 -5.53 -10.17
C GLY A 103 10.19 -4.36 -9.37
N LEU A 104 11.16 -3.53 -8.95
CA LEU A 104 10.97 -2.30 -8.21
C LEU A 104 11.05 -1.09 -9.14
N TRP A 105 10.14 -0.16 -8.96
CA TRP A 105 10.03 1.07 -9.73
C TRP A 105 9.92 2.29 -8.83
N ARG A 106 10.35 3.41 -9.34
CA ARG A 106 10.28 4.72 -8.68
C ARG A 106 9.61 5.72 -9.61
N LEU A 107 8.73 6.55 -9.10
CA LEU A 107 8.18 7.66 -9.87
C LEU A 107 9.17 8.82 -9.90
N ASN A 108 9.65 9.16 -11.07
CA ASN A 108 10.34 10.42 -11.30
C ASN A 108 9.30 11.52 -11.47
N ARG A 109 9.18 12.40 -10.47
CA ARG A 109 8.16 13.47 -10.46
C ARG A 109 8.45 14.58 -11.48
N THR A 110 9.71 14.76 -11.90
CA THR A 110 10.11 15.80 -12.85
C THR A 110 9.56 15.51 -14.25
N ASN A 111 9.70 14.29 -14.73
CA ASN A 111 9.24 13.88 -16.06
C ASN A 111 7.95 13.04 -16.04
N SER A 112 7.41 12.78 -14.85
CA SER A 112 6.23 11.95 -14.63
C SER A 112 6.36 10.53 -15.24
N GLN A 113 7.52 9.91 -15.11
CA GLN A 113 7.80 8.58 -15.64
C GLN A 113 8.17 7.61 -14.52
N LEU A 114 7.80 6.34 -14.71
CA LEU A 114 8.26 5.25 -13.86
C LEU A 114 9.63 4.78 -14.33
N GLU A 115 10.61 4.82 -13.42
CA GLU A 115 11.98 4.36 -13.64
C GLU A 115 12.19 3.03 -12.90
N ARG A 116 12.70 2.03 -13.59
CA ARG A 116 13.03 0.74 -12.99
C ARG A 116 14.31 0.85 -12.17
N ILE A 117 14.27 0.36 -10.94
CA ILE A 117 15.37 0.48 -9.99
C ILE A 117 16.09 -0.85 -9.87
N VAL A 118 17.43 -0.80 -10.06
CA VAL A 118 18.37 -1.92 -9.92
C VAL A 118 17.88 -3.24 -10.57
N PRO A 119 17.56 -3.22 -11.88
CA PRO A 119 16.99 -4.40 -12.55
C PRO A 119 17.93 -5.61 -12.51
N GLU A 120 19.23 -5.40 -12.38
CA GLU A 120 20.24 -6.44 -12.24
C GLU A 120 20.17 -7.19 -10.90
N LYS A 121 19.51 -6.59 -9.88
CA LYS A 121 19.33 -7.20 -8.55
C LYS A 121 17.91 -7.67 -8.31
N ILE A 122 16.90 -6.92 -8.82
CA ILE A 122 15.48 -7.24 -8.66
C ILE A 122 14.83 -7.26 -10.05
N ASP A 123 14.87 -8.40 -10.73
CA ASP A 123 14.21 -8.67 -12.02
C ASP A 123 13.02 -9.64 -11.87
N PHE A 124 12.53 -9.82 -10.66
CA PHE A 124 11.48 -10.75 -10.27
C PHE A 124 10.38 -10.01 -9.48
N ALA A 125 9.32 -10.73 -9.10
CA ALA A 125 8.16 -10.12 -8.45
C ALA A 125 8.50 -9.47 -7.12
N VAL A 126 8.10 -8.19 -6.99
CA VAL A 126 7.96 -7.48 -5.73
C VAL A 126 6.50 -7.60 -5.32
N ASN A 127 6.25 -8.27 -4.19
CA ASN A 127 4.91 -8.59 -3.73
C ASN A 127 4.36 -7.48 -2.83
N THR A 128 5.21 -6.92 -1.95
CA THR A 128 4.81 -5.90 -0.98
C THR A 128 5.91 -4.89 -0.74
N LEU A 129 5.53 -3.67 -0.42
CA LEU A 129 6.40 -2.55 -0.07
C LEU A 129 5.91 -1.92 1.22
N LEU A 130 6.82 -1.63 2.12
CA LEU A 130 6.55 -0.89 3.35
C LEU A 130 7.58 0.22 3.53
N ALA A 131 7.14 1.45 3.62
CA ALA A 131 7.99 2.58 3.95
C ALA A 131 7.94 2.90 5.44
N ASN A 132 9.12 3.10 6.04
CA ASN A 132 9.26 3.66 7.37
C ASN A 132 10.29 4.79 7.32
N LYS A 133 9.84 6.03 7.37
CA LYS A 133 10.63 7.21 7.06
C LYS A 133 11.24 7.06 5.64
N ASP A 134 12.56 7.13 5.52
CA ASP A 134 13.28 6.98 4.24
C ASP A 134 13.81 5.55 4.00
N ILE A 135 13.43 4.61 4.86
CA ILE A 135 13.73 3.19 4.68
C ILE A 135 12.57 2.53 3.95
N LEU A 136 12.88 1.84 2.86
CA LEU A 136 11.92 1.03 2.11
C LEU A 136 12.23 -0.45 2.32
N TYR A 137 11.28 -1.17 2.90
CA TYR A 137 11.30 -2.63 2.99
C TYR A 137 10.60 -3.21 1.76
N ILE A 138 11.22 -4.19 1.13
CA ILE A 138 10.79 -4.75 -0.16
C ILE A 138 10.65 -6.25 -0.01
N GLY A 139 9.41 -6.72 0.08
CA GLY A 139 9.09 -8.14 0.13
C GLY A 139 8.96 -8.71 -1.28
N THR A 140 9.76 -9.73 -1.57
CA THR A 140 9.86 -10.33 -2.89
C THR A 140 9.65 -11.84 -2.86
N GLU A 141 9.58 -12.46 -4.02
CA GLU A 141 9.57 -13.92 -4.14
C GLU A 141 10.94 -14.57 -3.81
N LYS A 142 12.00 -13.77 -3.65
CA LYS A 142 13.37 -14.24 -3.32
C LYS A 142 13.89 -13.69 -1.98
N GLY A 143 13.00 -13.22 -1.11
CA GLY A 143 13.34 -12.75 0.23
C GLY A 143 13.07 -11.27 0.46
N LEU A 144 13.66 -10.75 1.53
CA LEU A 144 13.53 -9.37 1.96
C LEU A 144 14.72 -8.55 1.51
N PHE A 145 14.43 -7.42 0.87
CA PHE A 145 15.41 -6.38 0.57
C PHE A 145 15.08 -5.12 1.35
N ILE A 146 16.10 -4.32 1.63
CA ILE A 146 15.99 -2.99 2.23
C ILE A 146 16.69 -1.99 1.31
N HIS A 147 15.97 -0.94 0.94
CA HIS A 147 16.55 0.21 0.25
C HIS A 147 16.63 1.37 1.24
N LYS A 148 17.85 1.89 1.42
CA LYS A 148 18.16 3.02 2.30
C LYS A 148 19.35 3.79 1.74
N ASP A 149 19.31 5.13 1.74
CA ASP A 149 20.41 6.03 1.31
C ASP A 149 20.98 5.67 -0.07
N GLY A 150 20.10 5.30 -1.02
CA GLY A 150 20.49 4.90 -2.38
C GLY A 150 21.10 3.48 -2.48
N GLN A 151 21.24 2.78 -1.37
CA GLN A 151 21.77 1.42 -1.33
C GLN A 151 20.65 0.38 -1.20
N LEU A 152 20.81 -0.72 -1.93
CA LEU A 152 19.92 -1.88 -1.84
C LEU A 152 20.68 -3.05 -1.19
N LEU A 153 20.16 -3.52 -0.07
CA LEU A 153 20.70 -4.65 0.70
C LEU A 153 19.69 -5.79 0.70
N GLN A 154 20.13 -7.00 0.40
CA GLN A 154 19.33 -8.21 0.63
C GLN A 154 19.60 -8.70 2.06
N VAL A 155 18.54 -8.75 2.88
CA VAL A 155 18.61 -9.10 4.29
C VAL A 155 18.31 -10.57 4.52
N LEU A 156 17.30 -11.08 3.82
CA LEU A 156 16.90 -12.48 3.91
C LEU A 156 17.12 -13.16 2.55
N THR A 157 17.90 -14.22 2.57
CA THR A 157 18.27 -15.01 1.40
C THR A 157 17.96 -16.49 1.63
N ASP A 158 18.04 -17.28 0.58
CA ASP A 158 17.90 -18.75 0.65
C ASP A 158 18.86 -19.43 1.63
N ARG A 159 19.95 -18.76 1.99
CA ARG A 159 20.96 -19.31 2.90
C ARG A 159 20.63 -19.17 4.39
N ASN A 160 19.84 -18.17 4.74
CA ASN A 160 19.46 -17.86 6.13
C ASN A 160 17.98 -18.11 6.44
N MET A 161 17.23 -18.65 5.49
CA MET A 161 15.85 -19.12 5.68
C MET A 161 15.66 -20.48 5.00
N PHE A 162 14.74 -21.31 5.49
CA PHE A 162 14.31 -22.48 4.76
C PHE A 162 13.77 -22.08 3.40
N ALA A 163 14.19 -22.75 2.33
CA ALA A 163 13.96 -22.35 0.93
C ALA A 163 12.49 -22.02 0.59
N ALA A 164 11.55 -22.63 1.29
CA ALA A 164 10.12 -22.39 1.12
C ALA A 164 9.60 -21.11 1.78
N CYS A 165 10.38 -20.50 2.71
CA CYS A 165 10.00 -19.30 3.45
C CYS A 165 10.49 -17.99 2.79
N ASN A 166 11.15 -18.08 1.64
CA ASN A 166 11.79 -16.92 1.01
C ASN A 166 10.81 -15.98 0.34
N ARG A 167 9.64 -16.47 -0.05
CA ARG A 167 8.61 -15.66 -0.69
C ARG A 167 7.87 -14.85 0.35
N ILE A 168 8.22 -13.56 0.43
CA ILE A 168 7.53 -12.59 1.29
C ILE A 168 6.24 -12.17 0.59
N MET A 169 5.12 -12.34 1.28
CA MET A 169 3.79 -11.98 0.79
C MET A 169 3.34 -10.62 1.31
N ASP A 170 3.64 -10.34 2.59
CA ASP A 170 3.31 -9.07 3.21
C ASP A 170 4.30 -8.70 4.32
N ILE A 171 4.35 -7.42 4.66
CA ILE A 171 5.26 -6.84 5.65
C ILE A 171 4.48 -5.87 6.52
N CYS A 172 4.64 -5.98 7.83
CA CYS A 172 4.04 -5.07 8.79
C CYS A 172 5.07 -4.70 9.88
N LEU A 173 5.01 -3.46 10.36
CA LEU A 173 5.74 -3.02 11.55
C LEU A 173 4.81 -3.04 12.77
N ASN A 174 5.36 -3.36 13.95
CA ASN A 174 4.66 -3.14 15.21
C ASN A 174 4.47 -1.62 15.46
N GLU A 175 3.65 -1.26 16.45
CA GLU A 175 3.32 0.14 16.79
C GLU A 175 4.58 0.97 17.05
N ASP A 176 5.56 0.43 17.79
CA ASP A 176 6.81 1.10 18.13
C ASP A 176 7.82 1.14 16.97
N LYS A 177 7.50 0.49 15.84
CA LYS A 177 8.37 0.37 14.65
C LYS A 177 9.73 -0.26 14.92
N THR A 178 9.81 -1.13 15.93
CA THR A 178 11.02 -1.84 16.35
C THR A 178 11.08 -3.27 15.83
N VAL A 179 9.91 -3.87 15.50
CA VAL A 179 9.79 -5.25 15.02
C VAL A 179 9.13 -5.26 13.65
N LEU A 180 9.74 -5.97 12.72
CA LEU A 180 9.22 -6.22 11.37
C LEU A 180 8.61 -7.62 11.33
N TRP A 181 7.32 -7.69 11.07
CA TRP A 181 6.60 -8.94 10.83
C TRP A 181 6.57 -9.23 9.35
N LEU A 182 6.86 -10.47 8.99
CA LEU A 182 6.87 -10.95 7.62
C LEU A 182 5.87 -12.09 7.46
N ALA A 183 4.93 -11.92 6.54
CA ALA A 183 4.08 -13.02 6.09
C ALA A 183 4.78 -13.75 4.94
N THR A 184 5.03 -15.04 5.09
CA THR A 184 5.65 -15.88 4.06
C THR A 184 4.69 -16.95 3.58
N VAL A 185 5.04 -17.67 2.49
CA VAL A 185 4.16 -18.72 1.92
C VAL A 185 3.94 -19.88 2.89
N GLN A 186 4.82 -20.09 3.85
CA GLN A 186 4.73 -21.19 4.81
C GLN A 186 4.54 -20.75 6.27
N GLY A 187 4.25 -19.49 6.54
CA GLY A 187 4.02 -18.93 7.88
C GLY A 187 5.19 -18.14 8.41
#